data_8b180eac9ac18f64f2a359b67d0bea94
#
_entry.id   8b180eac9ac18f64f2a359b67d0bea94
#
_cell.length_a   1.000
_cell.length_b   1.000
_cell.length_c   1.000
_cell.angle_alpha   90.00
_cell.angle_beta   90.00
_cell.angle_gamma   90.00
#
_symmetry.space_group_name_H-M   'P 1'
#
loop_
_entity.id
_entity.type
_entity.pdbx_description
1 polymer ?
#
loop_
_entity_poly.entity_id
_entity_poly.type
_entity_poly.pdbx_seq_one_letter_code
_entity_poly.pdbx_strand_id
1 'polypeptide(L)'
;MTARTLRFYEAKELLFPIRDGQRRLFTKRDQARLKLIIKGKRFGFSLEEIRQLLDLYDMGDQQQTQLVKTYELAKERLKQLESQHYELGETIKELKEQLVLGKELMVQAKLSYEPAE
;
A
#
# COMPACT_ATOMS: atom_id res chain seq x y z
N MET A 1 8.01 5.27 12.22
CA MET A 1 7.72 6.34 11.26
C MET A 1 8.56 7.57 11.58
N THR A 2 9.11 8.22 10.58
CA THR A 2 10.01 9.36 10.79
C THR A 2 9.25 10.66 10.96
N ALA A 3 9.89 11.64 11.61
CA ALA A 3 9.34 12.99 11.72
C ALA A 3 9.10 13.62 10.34
N ARG A 4 9.94 13.29 9.37
CA ARG A 4 9.80 13.75 7.99
C ARG A 4 8.48 13.26 7.36
N THR A 5 8.14 12.01 7.58
CA THR A 5 6.91 11.40 7.07
C THR A 5 5.68 12.06 7.71
N LEU A 6 5.73 12.31 9.03
CA LEU A 6 4.64 13.00 9.72
C LEU A 6 4.44 14.43 9.18
N ARG A 7 5.53 15.14 8.92
CA ARG A 7 5.45 16.49 8.32
C ARG A 7 4.89 16.45 6.90
N PHE A 8 5.22 15.40 6.14
CA PHE A 8 4.65 15.20 4.82
C PHE A 8 3.13 15.05 4.88
N TYR A 9 2.61 14.24 5.81
CA TYR A 9 1.17 14.07 5.96
C TYR A 9 0.49 15.33 6.47
N GLU A 10 1.14 16.11 7.33
CA GLU A 10 0.65 17.42 7.73
C GLU A 10 0.55 18.37 6.53
N ALA A 11 1.58 18.42 5.69
CA ALA A 11 1.59 19.26 4.50
C ALA A 11 0.49 18.84 3.50
N LYS A 12 0.13 17.56 3.46
CA LYS A 12 -0.96 17.05 2.62
C LYS A 12 -2.33 17.21 3.28
N GLU A 13 -2.39 17.85 4.44
CA GLU A 13 -3.64 18.07 5.19
C GLU A 13 -4.33 16.77 5.60
N LEU A 14 -3.54 15.74 5.89
CA LEU A 14 -4.05 14.48 6.42
C LEU A 14 -3.93 14.40 7.94
N LEU A 15 -3.02 15.16 8.52
CA LEU A 15 -2.84 15.33 9.96
C LEU A 15 -2.90 16.80 10.32
N PHE A 16 -3.42 17.11 11.51
CA PHE A 16 -3.61 18.49 11.98
C PHE A 16 -3.07 18.64 13.40
N PRO A 17 -1.73 18.56 13.60
CA PRO A 17 -1.16 18.69 14.93
C PRO A 17 -1.36 20.09 15.50
N ILE A 18 -1.45 20.16 16.83
CA ILE A 18 -1.50 21.42 17.52
C ILE A 18 -0.09 22.00 17.55
N ARG A 19 0.04 23.29 17.21
CA ARG A 19 1.30 24.00 17.24
C ARG A 19 1.52 24.64 18.60
N ASP A 20 2.68 24.35 19.20
CA ASP A 20 3.15 24.99 20.43
C ASP A 20 4.55 25.53 20.13
N GLY A 21 4.58 26.77 19.63
CA GLY A 21 5.81 27.37 19.09
C GLY A 21 6.27 26.59 17.85
N GLN A 22 7.48 26.06 17.89
CA GLN A 22 7.99 25.22 16.79
C GLN A 22 7.69 23.74 16.97
N ARG A 23 7.05 23.37 18.08
CA ARG A 23 6.73 21.98 18.38
C ARG A 23 5.39 21.61 17.75
N ARG A 24 5.28 20.34 17.32
CA ARG A 24 4.05 19.75 16.82
C ARG A 24 3.54 18.76 17.86
N LEU A 25 2.32 18.99 18.33
CA LEU A 25 1.66 18.10 19.30
C LEU A 25 0.59 17.28 18.57
N PHE A 26 0.83 15.99 18.38
CA PHE A 26 -0.12 15.12 17.70
C PHE A 26 -1.17 14.63 18.69
N THR A 27 -2.44 14.89 18.38
CA THR A 27 -3.57 14.54 19.21
C THR A 27 -3.94 13.07 19.07
N LYS A 28 -4.86 12.59 19.93
CA LYS A 28 -5.42 11.25 19.78
C LYS A 28 -6.14 11.08 18.45
N ARG A 29 -6.80 12.13 17.98
CA ARG A 29 -7.43 12.15 16.65
C ARG A 29 -6.40 11.95 15.55
N ASP A 30 -5.27 12.65 15.63
CA ASP A 30 -4.17 12.47 14.67
C ASP A 30 -3.64 11.05 14.71
N GLN A 31 -3.52 10.44 15.88
CA GLN A 31 -3.07 9.06 16.02
C GLN A 31 -4.03 8.09 15.33
N ALA A 32 -5.34 8.28 15.49
CA ALA A 32 -6.35 7.46 14.83
C ALA A 32 -6.29 7.64 13.31
N ARG A 33 -6.15 8.88 12.84
CA ARG A 33 -6.00 9.20 11.42
C ARG A 33 -4.73 8.55 10.86
N LEU A 34 -3.63 8.59 11.60
CA LEU A 34 -2.37 8.00 11.17
C LEU A 34 -2.50 6.48 10.99
N LYS A 35 -3.22 5.80 11.87
CA LYS A 35 -3.47 4.35 11.71
C LYS A 35 -4.20 4.05 10.41
N LEU A 36 -5.20 4.85 10.05
CA LEU A 36 -5.93 4.70 8.80
C LEU A 36 -5.03 4.98 7.59
N ILE A 37 -4.17 5.98 7.69
CA ILE A 37 -3.22 6.31 6.62
C ILE A 37 -2.26 5.14 6.38
N ILE A 38 -1.68 4.59 7.44
CA ILE A 38 -0.73 3.48 7.35
C ILE A 38 -1.39 2.26 6.71
N LYS A 39 -2.60 1.90 7.15
CA LYS A 39 -3.33 0.76 6.58
C LYS A 39 -3.68 1.00 5.10
N GLY A 40 -4.16 2.18 4.78
CA GLY A 40 -4.50 2.53 3.40
C GLY A 40 -3.29 2.45 2.48
N LYS A 41 -2.15 2.96 2.93
CA LYS A 41 -0.91 2.88 2.17
C LYS A 41 -0.49 1.43 1.96
N ARG A 42 -0.59 0.61 2.98
CA ARG A 42 -0.25 -0.82 2.88
C ARG A 42 -1.11 -1.53 1.84
N PHE A 43 -2.39 -1.22 1.77
CA PHE A 43 -3.29 -1.82 0.79
C PHE A 43 -3.17 -1.22 -0.61
N GLY A 44 -2.40 -0.14 -0.75
CA GLY A 44 -2.16 0.50 -2.03
C GLY A 44 -3.22 1.51 -2.42
N PHE A 45 -3.97 2.05 -1.45
CA PHE A 45 -4.86 3.18 -1.72
C PHE A 45 -4.04 4.43 -2.02
N SER A 46 -4.56 5.26 -2.90
CA SER A 46 -3.95 6.57 -3.17
C SER A 46 -4.17 7.51 -1.98
N LEU A 47 -3.36 8.56 -1.91
CA LEU A 47 -3.54 9.58 -0.87
C LEU A 47 -4.91 10.24 -0.97
N GLU A 48 -5.43 10.40 -2.17
CA GLU A 48 -6.77 10.97 -2.38
C GLU A 48 -7.86 10.05 -1.84
N GLU A 49 -7.75 8.75 -2.08
CA GLU A 49 -8.68 7.77 -1.51
C GLU A 49 -8.62 7.77 0.01
N ILE A 50 -7.41 7.83 0.57
CA ILE A 50 -7.22 7.90 2.02
C ILE A 50 -7.84 9.18 2.58
N ARG A 51 -7.66 10.31 1.90
CA ARG A 51 -8.27 11.59 2.28
C ARG A 51 -9.79 11.48 2.33
N GLN A 52 -10.39 10.89 1.30
CA GLN A 52 -11.85 10.69 1.26
C GLN A 52 -12.34 9.87 2.44
N LEU A 53 -11.63 8.79 2.78
CA LEU A 53 -11.99 7.96 3.93
C LEU A 53 -11.86 8.71 5.25
N LEU A 54 -10.80 9.52 5.40
CA LEU A 54 -10.61 10.34 6.61
C LEU A 54 -11.70 11.40 6.74
N ASP A 55 -12.09 12.03 5.63
CA ASP A 55 -13.14 13.03 5.64
C ASP A 55 -14.48 12.42 6.06
N LEU A 56 -14.78 11.21 5.59
CA LEU A 56 -16.00 10.51 5.97
C LEU A 56 -15.99 10.11 7.46
N TYR A 57 -14.82 9.83 8.01
CA TYR A 57 -14.67 9.51 9.43
C TYR A 57 -15.14 10.68 10.32
N ASP A 58 -14.96 11.91 9.85
CA ASP A 58 -15.30 13.13 10.58
C ASP A 58 -16.77 13.56 10.39
N MET A 59 -17.55 12.81 9.58
CA MET A 59 -18.98 13.10 9.41
C MET A 59 -19.76 12.67 10.65
N GLY A 60 -20.86 13.38 10.93
CA GLY A 60 -21.64 13.18 12.15
C GLY A 60 -22.66 12.04 12.08
N ASP A 61 -22.52 11.06 11.19
CA ASP A 61 -23.47 9.96 11.01
C ASP A 61 -23.03 8.66 11.70
N GLN A 62 -22.26 8.76 12.76
CA GLN A 62 -21.69 7.63 13.48
C GLN A 62 -20.78 6.76 12.62
N GLN A 63 -20.15 7.38 11.62
CA GLN A 63 -19.20 6.73 10.72
C GLN A 63 -19.84 5.67 9.80
N GLN A 64 -21.14 5.68 9.64
CA GLN A 64 -21.83 4.70 8.79
C GLN A 64 -21.44 4.87 7.31
N THR A 65 -21.44 6.10 6.82
CA THR A 65 -21.03 6.38 5.44
C THR A 65 -19.58 5.98 5.21
N GLN A 66 -18.70 6.26 6.18
CA GLN A 66 -17.30 5.87 6.12
C GLN A 66 -17.15 4.34 6.05
N LEU A 67 -17.92 3.61 6.86
CA LEU A 67 -17.86 2.14 6.86
C LEU A 67 -18.27 1.56 5.51
N VAL A 68 -19.36 2.04 4.94
CA VAL A 68 -19.85 1.58 3.63
C VAL A 68 -18.83 1.88 2.55
N LYS A 69 -18.31 3.10 2.52
CA LYS A 69 -17.34 3.51 1.50
C LYS A 69 -16.03 2.75 1.65
N THR A 70 -15.56 2.55 2.88
CA THR A 70 -14.36 1.77 3.15
C THR A 70 -14.52 0.34 2.65
N TYR A 71 -15.68 -0.27 2.92
CA TYR A 71 -15.96 -1.64 2.46
C TYR A 71 -15.91 -1.73 0.93
N GLU A 72 -16.55 -0.79 0.25
CA GLU A 72 -16.58 -0.77 -1.22
C GLU A 72 -15.18 -0.63 -1.82
N LEU A 73 -14.39 0.30 -1.28
CA LEU A 73 -13.02 0.51 -1.74
C LEU A 73 -12.14 -0.70 -1.46
N ALA A 74 -12.28 -1.29 -0.28
CA ALA A 74 -11.50 -2.49 0.08
C ALA A 74 -11.87 -3.67 -0.82
N LYS A 75 -13.15 -3.85 -1.11
CA LYS A 75 -13.63 -4.92 -2.00
C LYS A 75 -13.07 -4.77 -3.41
N GLU A 76 -13.09 -3.56 -3.94
CA GLU A 76 -12.52 -3.28 -5.27
C GLU A 76 -11.00 -3.49 -5.27
N ARG A 77 -10.30 -3.03 -4.23
CA ARG A 77 -8.86 -3.22 -4.11
C ARG A 77 -8.50 -4.70 -4.01
N LEU A 78 -9.28 -5.47 -3.28
CA LEU A 78 -9.07 -6.93 -3.18
C LEU A 78 -9.14 -7.58 -4.56
N LYS A 79 -10.13 -7.22 -5.37
CA LYS A 79 -10.24 -7.74 -6.74
C LYS A 79 -8.99 -7.44 -7.56
N GLN A 80 -8.48 -6.22 -7.47
CA GLN A 80 -7.26 -5.81 -8.18
C GLN A 80 -6.06 -6.63 -7.72
N LEU A 81 -5.91 -6.82 -6.41
CA LEU A 81 -4.80 -7.60 -5.85
C LEU A 81 -4.87 -9.07 -6.24
N GLU A 82 -6.07 -9.65 -6.25
CA GLU A 82 -6.25 -11.04 -6.67
C GLU A 82 -5.91 -11.22 -8.14
N SER A 83 -6.31 -10.26 -8.99
CA SER A 83 -5.97 -10.27 -10.41
C SER A 83 -4.44 -10.17 -10.62
N GLN A 84 -3.79 -9.26 -9.89
CA GLN A 84 -2.34 -9.11 -9.95
C GLN A 84 -1.63 -10.36 -9.45
N HIS A 85 -2.14 -10.97 -8.40
CA HIS A 85 -1.59 -12.21 -7.84
C HIS A 85 -1.66 -13.34 -8.87
N TYR A 86 -2.79 -13.47 -9.56
CA TYR A 86 -2.96 -14.47 -10.61
C TYR A 86 -1.96 -14.24 -11.76
N GLU A 87 -1.87 -13.01 -12.25
CA GLU A 87 -0.95 -12.66 -13.34
C GLU A 87 0.50 -12.90 -12.94
N LEU A 88 0.85 -12.53 -11.71
CA LEU A 88 2.20 -12.76 -11.20
C LEU A 88 2.51 -14.26 -11.13
N GLY A 89 1.56 -15.07 -10.67
CA GLY A 89 1.69 -16.52 -10.62
C GLY A 89 1.95 -17.12 -12.00
N GLU A 90 1.22 -16.66 -13.02
CA GLU A 90 1.41 -17.11 -14.39
C GLU A 90 2.79 -16.70 -14.93
N THR A 91 3.23 -15.49 -14.64
CA THR A 91 4.55 -15.01 -15.04
C THR A 91 5.68 -15.82 -14.40
N ILE A 92 5.53 -16.13 -13.10
CA ILE A 92 6.50 -16.97 -12.39
C ILE A 92 6.58 -18.36 -13.03
N LYS A 93 5.43 -18.93 -13.34
CA LYS A 93 5.35 -20.26 -13.99
C LYS A 93 6.08 -20.26 -15.34
N GLU A 94 5.79 -19.26 -16.16
CA GLU A 94 6.44 -19.12 -17.47
C GLU A 94 7.96 -18.98 -17.34
N LEU A 95 8.40 -18.17 -16.38
CA LEU A 95 9.83 -17.94 -16.17
C LEU A 95 10.54 -19.22 -15.69
N LYS A 96 9.91 -19.98 -14.81
CA LYS A 96 10.43 -21.28 -14.38
C LYS A 96 10.57 -22.23 -15.56
N GLU A 97 9.60 -22.26 -16.46
CA GLU A 97 9.67 -23.07 -17.67
C GLU A 97 10.82 -22.65 -18.57
N GLN A 98 11.04 -21.33 -18.72
CA GLN A 98 12.16 -20.80 -19.50
C GLN A 98 13.51 -21.17 -18.88
N LEU A 99 13.60 -21.17 -17.55
CA LEU A 99 14.85 -21.56 -16.88
C LEU A 99 15.16 -23.05 -17.09
N VAL A 100 14.14 -23.91 -17.04
CA VAL A 100 14.32 -25.33 -17.31
C VAL A 100 14.81 -25.53 -18.73
N LEU A 101 14.15 -24.90 -19.70
CA LEU A 101 14.55 -24.98 -21.13
C LEU A 101 15.96 -24.47 -21.33
N GLY A 102 16.30 -23.32 -20.72
CA GLY A 102 17.63 -22.73 -20.84
C GLY A 102 18.71 -23.65 -20.28
N LYS A 103 18.45 -24.31 -19.15
CA LYS A 103 19.38 -25.26 -18.55
C LYS A 103 19.62 -26.47 -19.48
N GLU A 104 18.56 -26.99 -20.09
CA GLU A 104 18.67 -28.09 -21.03
C GLU A 104 19.50 -27.69 -22.24
N LEU A 105 19.27 -26.50 -22.78
CA LEU A 105 20.03 -25.97 -23.92
C LEU A 105 21.51 -25.81 -23.58
N MET A 106 21.81 -25.30 -22.35
CA MET A 106 23.20 -25.18 -21.90
C MET A 106 23.88 -26.53 -21.77
N VAL A 107 23.18 -27.54 -21.24
CA VAL A 107 23.72 -28.90 -21.15
C VAL A 107 24.03 -29.46 -22.53
N GLN A 108 23.11 -29.31 -23.50
CA GLN A 108 23.32 -29.74 -24.89
C GLN A 108 24.49 -29.04 -25.54
N ALA A 109 24.66 -27.76 -25.25
CA ALA A 109 25.78 -26.97 -25.78
C ALA A 109 27.08 -27.18 -25.01
N LYS A 110 27.07 -28.00 -23.96
CA LYS A 110 28.20 -28.26 -23.06
C LYS A 110 28.73 -26.99 -22.40
N LEU A 111 27.80 -26.07 -22.07
CA LEU A 111 28.12 -24.85 -21.34
C LEU A 111 27.97 -25.11 -19.85
N SER A 112 28.82 -24.47 -19.05
CA SER A 112 28.67 -24.46 -17.59
C SER A 112 28.14 -23.11 -17.13
N TYR A 113 27.35 -23.15 -16.07
CA TYR A 113 26.82 -21.94 -15.46
C TYR A 113 27.30 -21.84 -14.01
N GLU A 114 27.92 -20.71 -13.70
CA GLU A 114 28.31 -20.39 -12.32
C GLU A 114 27.54 -19.14 -11.90
N PRO A 115 26.68 -19.24 -10.88
CA PRO A 115 25.93 -18.07 -10.44
C PRO A 115 26.85 -16.97 -9.90
N ALA A 116 26.59 -15.73 -10.28
CA ALA A 116 27.26 -14.58 -9.71
C ALA A 116 26.76 -14.37 -8.26
N GLU A 117 27.67 -14.12 -7.33
CA GLU A 117 27.33 -13.83 -5.95
C GLU A 117 26.91 -12.39 -5.73
#